data_4e52b8dd4272c375b7286d3566184226
#
_entry.id   4e52b8dd4272c375b7286d3566184226
#
_cell.length_a   1.000
_cell.length_b   1.000
_cell.length_c   1.000
_cell.angle_alpha   90.00
_cell.angle_beta   90.00
_cell.angle_gamma   90.00
#
_symmetry.space_group_name_H-M   'P 1'
#
loop_
_entity.id
_entity.type
_entity.pdbx_description
1 polymer ?
#
loop_
_entity_poly.entity_id
_entity_poly.type
_entity_poly.pdbx_seq_one_letter_code
_entity_poly.pdbx_strand_id
1 'polypeptide(L)'
;MAAKVLTVSDGVVHGTREDRSGAALEARLADEGWTIAERAVCADGVESVASTIARLAGDFHGLIVTTGGTGFGPRDRTPEGTRVVLDREAPGLAEAMRLVNPLGRLSRGVAGTVGSALVLNTPGSSRGSVECLEAVIDVVPHAVRLLVDNADPHPDH
;
A
#
# COMPACT_ATOMS: atom_id res chain seq x y z
N MET A 1 7.57 -13.99 -3.62
CA MET A 1 7.42 -12.59 -4.03
C MET A 1 7.83 -11.68 -2.89
N ALA A 2 8.36 -10.51 -3.22
CA ALA A 2 8.81 -9.53 -2.25
C ALA A 2 7.79 -8.42 -2.02
N ALA A 3 7.73 -7.94 -0.79
CA ALA A 3 6.88 -6.82 -0.41
C ALA A 3 7.66 -5.81 0.44
N LYS A 4 7.23 -4.57 0.37
CA LYS A 4 7.69 -3.48 1.25
C LYS A 4 6.50 -2.87 1.95
N VAL A 5 6.68 -2.43 3.18
CA VAL A 5 5.64 -1.79 3.99
C VAL A 5 6.08 -0.38 4.33
N LEU A 6 5.25 0.61 4.02
CA LEU A 6 5.49 2.01 4.34
C LEU A 6 4.44 2.51 5.33
N THR A 7 4.89 2.94 6.49
CA THR A 7 4.04 3.64 7.46
C THR A 7 4.15 5.14 7.26
N VAL A 8 3.02 5.78 7.00
CA VAL A 8 2.90 7.24 6.84
C VAL A 8 2.32 7.81 8.12
N SER A 9 3.15 8.42 8.95
CA SER A 9 2.72 8.94 10.26
C SER A 9 3.75 9.90 10.84
N ASP A 10 3.33 11.15 11.07
CA ASP A 10 4.13 12.13 11.83
C ASP A 10 4.45 11.60 13.23
N GLY A 11 3.47 10.97 13.89
CA GLY A 11 3.64 10.44 15.24
C GLY A 11 4.69 9.35 15.34
N VAL A 12 4.74 8.45 14.35
CA VAL A 12 5.76 7.38 14.30
C VAL A 12 7.13 7.96 14.01
N VAL A 13 7.24 8.91 13.07
CA VAL A 13 8.51 9.59 12.75
C VAL A 13 9.07 10.31 13.99
N HIS A 14 8.22 10.98 14.76
CA HIS A 14 8.64 11.72 15.94
C HIS A 14 8.81 10.86 17.21
N GLY A 15 8.49 9.56 17.13
CA GLY A 15 8.60 8.66 18.27
C GLY A 15 7.49 8.79 19.32
N THR A 16 6.43 9.53 19.03
CA THR A 16 5.27 9.72 19.94
C THR A 16 4.19 8.66 19.77
N ARG A 17 4.32 7.83 18.75
CA ARG A 17 3.38 6.76 18.42
C ARG A 17 4.15 5.51 17.98
N GLU A 18 3.67 4.34 18.43
CA GLU A 18 4.20 3.05 18.01
C GLU A 18 3.67 2.66 16.62
N ASP A 19 4.52 2.06 15.77
CA ASP A 19 4.16 1.59 14.45
C ASP A 19 3.46 0.22 14.49
N ARG A 20 2.21 0.19 14.93
CA ARG A 20 1.42 -1.03 15.08
C ARG A 20 0.88 -1.54 13.74
N SER A 21 0.37 -0.65 12.90
CA SER A 21 -0.21 -1.03 11.61
C SER A 21 0.84 -1.57 10.64
N GLY A 22 2.03 -0.97 10.61
CA GLY A 22 3.15 -1.47 9.81
C GLY A 22 3.58 -2.86 10.24
N ALA A 23 3.67 -3.08 11.57
CA ALA A 23 3.99 -4.40 12.11
C ALA A 23 2.93 -5.45 11.78
N ALA A 24 1.65 -5.08 11.85
CA ALA A 24 0.54 -5.98 11.52
C ALA A 24 0.53 -6.37 10.04
N LEU A 25 0.79 -5.43 9.14
CA LEU A 25 0.91 -5.70 7.70
C LEU A 25 2.09 -6.63 7.40
N GLU A 26 3.25 -6.36 8.01
CA GLU A 26 4.42 -7.23 7.85
C GLU A 26 4.12 -8.67 8.26
N ALA A 27 3.52 -8.85 9.44
CA ALA A 27 3.16 -10.18 9.95
C ALA A 27 2.17 -10.88 9.01
N ARG A 28 1.16 -10.17 8.53
CA ARG A 28 0.15 -10.75 7.64
C ARG A 28 0.74 -11.15 6.29
N LEU A 29 1.60 -10.33 5.72
CA LEU A 29 2.29 -10.64 4.47
C LEU A 29 3.23 -11.83 4.62
N ALA A 30 3.98 -11.90 5.73
CA ALA A 30 4.87 -13.02 6.02
C ALA A 30 4.08 -14.34 6.15
N ASP A 31 2.93 -14.32 6.82
CA ASP A 31 2.03 -15.47 6.92
C ASP A 31 1.54 -15.95 5.56
N GLU A 32 1.38 -15.05 4.60
CA GLU A 32 0.97 -15.37 3.22
C GLU A 32 2.14 -15.82 2.34
N GLY A 33 3.34 -15.86 2.86
CA GLY A 33 4.54 -16.31 2.16
C GLY A 33 5.32 -15.22 1.43
N TRP A 34 4.99 -13.95 1.65
CA TRP A 34 5.75 -12.83 1.11
C TRP A 34 7.06 -12.62 1.88
N THR A 35 8.12 -12.29 1.16
CA THR A 35 9.39 -11.86 1.76
C THR A 35 9.34 -10.35 1.96
N ILE A 36 9.52 -9.90 3.19
CA ILE A 36 9.53 -8.46 3.49
C ILE A 36 10.93 -7.91 3.21
N ALA A 37 11.05 -7.18 2.09
CA ALA A 37 12.31 -6.61 1.65
C ALA A 37 12.70 -5.34 2.42
N GLU A 38 11.72 -4.55 2.83
CA GLU A 38 11.97 -3.32 3.58
C GLU A 38 10.72 -2.89 4.36
N ARG A 39 10.94 -2.34 5.55
CA ARG A 39 9.96 -1.53 6.28
C ARG A 39 10.47 -0.10 6.35
N ALA A 40 9.64 0.85 5.97
CA ALA A 40 9.98 2.27 5.99
C ALA A 40 8.92 3.08 6.72
N VAL A 41 9.30 4.23 7.21
CA VAL A 41 8.42 5.20 7.84
C VAL A 41 8.69 6.55 7.21
N CYS A 42 7.64 7.30 6.89
CA CYS A 42 7.79 8.68 6.45
C CYS A 42 6.75 9.58 7.13
N ALA A 43 7.01 10.88 7.11
CA ALA A 43 6.07 11.88 7.60
C ALA A 43 4.85 11.99 6.68
N ASP A 44 3.75 12.49 7.22
CA ASP A 44 2.58 12.88 6.42
C ASP A 44 2.94 14.01 5.45
N GLY A 45 2.18 14.14 4.37
CA GLY A 45 2.35 15.18 3.36
C GLY A 45 2.66 14.62 1.98
N VAL A 46 2.33 15.39 0.95
CA VAL A 46 2.44 14.96 -0.46
C VAL A 46 3.88 14.61 -0.83
N GLU A 47 4.83 15.51 -0.58
CA GLU A 47 6.23 15.32 -0.99
C GLU A 47 6.90 14.15 -0.26
N SER A 48 6.67 14.02 1.04
CA SER A 48 7.20 12.94 1.86
C SER A 48 6.74 11.58 1.34
N VAL A 49 5.44 11.45 1.07
CA VAL A 49 4.85 10.21 0.55
C VAL A 49 5.36 9.92 -0.86
N ALA A 50 5.29 10.90 -1.77
CA ALA A 50 5.71 10.74 -3.16
C ALA A 50 7.17 10.32 -3.28
N SER A 51 8.08 11.02 -2.59
CA SER A 51 9.51 10.72 -2.66
C SER A 51 9.84 9.36 -2.05
N THR A 52 9.17 8.97 -0.97
CA THR A 52 9.40 7.69 -0.32
C THR A 52 8.89 6.52 -1.18
N ILE A 53 7.70 6.64 -1.76
CA ILE A 53 7.18 5.59 -2.66
C ILE A 53 8.09 5.47 -3.90
N ALA A 54 8.51 6.58 -4.50
CA ALA A 54 9.43 6.55 -5.64
C ALA A 54 10.74 5.83 -5.31
N ARG A 55 11.31 6.10 -4.13
CA ARG A 55 12.51 5.41 -3.65
C ARG A 55 12.27 3.91 -3.48
N LEU A 56 11.19 3.53 -2.81
CA LEU A 56 10.86 2.13 -2.56
C LEU A 56 10.59 1.35 -3.84
N ALA A 57 10.01 2.00 -4.85
CA ALA A 57 9.69 1.38 -6.13
C ALA A 57 10.89 1.29 -7.09
N GLY A 58 11.95 2.05 -6.84
CA GLY A 58 13.16 2.06 -7.68
C GLY A 58 13.83 0.69 -7.70
N ASP A 59 14.01 0.12 -8.90
CA ASP A 59 14.59 -1.22 -9.11
C ASP A 59 13.94 -2.31 -8.26
N PHE A 60 12.63 -2.18 -8.01
CA PHE A 60 11.87 -3.12 -7.19
C PHE A 60 10.70 -3.72 -7.97
N HIS A 61 10.65 -5.05 -8.02
CA HIS A 61 9.52 -5.82 -8.54
C HIS A 61 8.80 -6.49 -7.37
N GLY A 62 7.62 -6.02 -7.05
CA GLY A 62 6.85 -6.56 -5.93
C GLY A 62 5.69 -5.67 -5.51
N LEU A 63 5.28 -5.85 -4.26
CA LEU A 63 4.16 -5.16 -3.65
C LEU A 63 4.66 -4.11 -2.65
N ILE A 64 4.11 -2.90 -2.72
CA ILE A 64 4.31 -1.86 -1.70
C ILE A 64 2.95 -1.59 -1.06
N VAL A 65 2.84 -1.82 0.24
CA VAL A 65 1.62 -1.49 1.01
C VAL A 65 1.92 -0.31 1.90
N THR A 66 1.14 0.76 1.76
CA THR A 66 1.22 1.90 2.67
C THR A 66 0.13 1.82 3.73
N THR A 67 0.37 2.32 4.91
CA THR A 67 -0.61 2.46 5.99
C THR A 67 -0.55 3.86 6.57
N GLY A 68 -1.72 4.47 6.75
CA GLY A 68 -1.85 5.82 7.29
C GLY A 68 -2.05 6.91 6.25
N GLY A 69 -2.50 8.06 6.70
CA GLY A 69 -2.68 9.26 5.89
C GLY A 69 -3.78 9.22 4.84
N THR A 70 -4.78 8.34 4.99
CA THR A 70 -5.86 8.18 4.00
C THR A 70 -7.18 8.82 4.40
N GLY A 71 -7.25 9.49 5.55
CA GLY A 71 -8.47 10.10 6.07
C GLY A 71 -8.69 11.54 5.62
N PHE A 72 -9.35 12.31 6.47
CA PHE A 72 -9.76 13.70 6.18
C PHE A 72 -9.01 14.75 6.98
N GLY A 73 -8.00 14.34 7.75
CA GLY A 73 -7.15 15.29 8.47
C GLY A 73 -6.35 16.16 7.48
N PRO A 74 -5.98 17.39 7.88
CA PRO A 74 -5.26 18.29 6.97
C PRO A 74 -3.88 17.79 6.55
N ARG A 75 -3.28 16.91 7.34
CA ARG A 75 -2.00 16.26 7.02
C ARG A 75 -2.16 14.92 6.30
N ASP A 76 -3.39 14.36 6.22
CA ASP A 76 -3.67 13.10 5.51
C ASP A 76 -3.61 13.33 4.01
N ARG A 77 -2.44 13.08 3.41
CA ARG A 77 -2.14 13.33 1.99
C ARG A 77 -1.51 12.12 1.29
N THR A 78 -1.69 10.93 1.85
CA THR A 78 -1.14 9.71 1.24
C THR A 78 -1.72 9.46 -0.16
N PRO A 79 -3.04 9.60 -0.40
CA PRO A 79 -3.57 9.42 -1.75
C PRO A 79 -2.99 10.41 -2.75
N GLU A 80 -2.88 11.68 -2.37
CA GLU A 80 -2.32 12.74 -3.23
C GLU A 80 -0.84 12.48 -3.53
N GLY A 81 -0.04 12.13 -2.52
CA GLY A 81 1.38 11.81 -2.71
C GLY A 81 1.58 10.56 -3.58
N THR A 82 0.75 9.55 -3.39
CA THR A 82 0.78 8.33 -4.21
C THR A 82 0.46 8.64 -5.68
N ARG A 83 -0.57 9.46 -5.94
CA ARG A 83 -0.94 9.84 -7.30
C ARG A 83 0.15 10.59 -8.05
N VAL A 84 0.99 11.34 -7.37
CA VAL A 84 2.14 12.03 -8.00
C VAL A 84 3.05 11.04 -8.73
N VAL A 85 3.22 9.83 -8.20
CA VAL A 85 4.18 8.84 -8.73
C VAL A 85 3.54 7.66 -9.44
N LEU A 86 2.23 7.48 -9.37
CA LEU A 86 1.55 6.39 -10.08
C LEU A 86 1.69 6.53 -11.60
N ASP A 87 2.07 5.45 -12.25
CA ASP A 87 2.04 5.34 -13.71
C ASP A 87 0.62 5.05 -14.21
N ARG A 88 -0.08 4.15 -13.52
CA ARG A 88 -1.46 3.76 -13.82
C ARG A 88 -2.22 3.53 -12.53
N GLU A 89 -3.47 3.97 -12.48
CA GLU A 89 -4.35 3.65 -11.36
C GLU A 89 -4.97 2.26 -11.53
N ALA A 90 -5.23 1.60 -10.39
CA ALA A 90 -5.94 0.33 -10.30
C ALA A 90 -7.19 0.50 -9.41
N PRO A 91 -8.24 1.18 -9.90
CA PRO A 91 -9.38 1.55 -9.07
C PRO A 91 -10.14 0.34 -8.52
N GLY A 92 -10.15 -0.78 -9.23
CA GLY A 92 -10.81 -2.00 -8.75
C GLY A 92 -10.23 -2.52 -7.45
N LEU A 93 -8.91 -2.44 -7.26
CA LEU A 93 -8.27 -2.83 -6.00
C LEU A 93 -8.68 -1.88 -4.86
N ALA A 94 -8.66 -0.58 -5.11
CA ALA A 94 -9.06 0.41 -4.11
C ALA A 94 -10.55 0.26 -3.74
N GLU A 95 -11.43 -0.02 -4.69
CA GLU A 95 -12.84 -0.27 -4.45
C GLU A 95 -13.05 -1.51 -3.58
N ALA A 96 -12.37 -2.61 -3.88
CA ALA A 96 -12.46 -3.84 -3.08
C ALA A 96 -12.03 -3.60 -1.64
N MET A 97 -10.93 -2.87 -1.44
CA MET A 97 -10.44 -2.53 -0.10
C MET A 97 -11.44 -1.68 0.69
N ARG A 98 -12.14 -0.73 0.05
CA ARG A 98 -13.15 0.11 0.72
C ARG A 98 -14.41 -0.64 1.13
N LEU A 99 -14.73 -1.76 0.46
CA LEU A 99 -15.98 -2.48 0.69
C LEU A 99 -15.95 -3.44 1.88
N VAL A 100 -14.77 -3.77 2.43
CA VAL A 100 -14.66 -4.79 3.49
C VAL A 100 -15.17 -4.32 4.85
N ASN A 101 -15.31 -3.01 5.06
CA ASN A 101 -15.73 -2.44 6.33
C ASN A 101 -16.56 -1.18 6.07
N PRO A 102 -17.66 -0.94 6.79
CA PRO A 102 -18.45 0.29 6.64
C PRO A 102 -17.64 1.59 6.78
N LEU A 103 -16.59 1.60 7.60
CA LEU A 103 -15.68 2.74 7.74
C LEU A 103 -14.76 2.93 6.53
N GLY A 104 -14.70 1.96 5.64
CA GLY A 104 -13.96 2.06 4.38
C GLY A 104 -14.40 3.23 3.50
N ARG A 105 -15.67 3.66 3.64
CA ARG A 105 -16.19 4.85 2.95
C ARG A 105 -15.45 6.14 3.32
N LEU A 106 -14.74 6.15 4.44
CA LEU A 106 -13.92 7.28 4.88
C LEU A 106 -12.47 7.19 4.39
N SER A 107 -12.07 6.09 3.77
CA SER A 107 -10.74 5.97 3.17
C SER A 107 -10.73 6.59 1.78
N ARG A 108 -9.77 7.50 1.53
CA ARG A 108 -9.51 8.08 0.23
C ARG A 108 -8.34 7.39 -0.48
N GLY A 109 -7.92 6.24 0.04
CA GLY A 109 -6.79 5.46 -0.45
C GLY A 109 -6.92 5.10 -1.93
N VAL A 110 -5.79 5.02 -2.61
CA VAL A 110 -5.67 4.64 -4.02
C VAL A 110 -4.81 3.39 -4.17
N ALA A 111 -4.85 2.79 -5.34
CA ALA A 111 -3.98 1.70 -5.73
C ALA A 111 -3.53 1.90 -7.18
N GLY A 112 -2.37 1.37 -7.52
CA GLY A 112 -1.85 1.49 -8.87
C GLY A 112 -0.43 0.99 -9.00
N THR A 113 0.20 1.31 -10.13
CA THR A 113 1.54 0.84 -10.46
C THR A 113 2.56 1.97 -10.44
N VAL A 114 3.77 1.66 -9.98
CA VAL A 114 4.95 2.52 -10.09
C VAL A 114 6.09 1.64 -10.59
N GLY A 115 6.49 1.80 -11.85
CA GLY A 115 7.47 0.90 -12.47
C GLY A 115 7.01 -0.56 -12.40
N SER A 116 7.81 -1.42 -11.82
CA SER A 116 7.52 -2.85 -11.63
C SER A 116 6.88 -3.16 -10.27
N ALA A 117 6.44 -2.14 -9.54
CA ALA A 117 5.79 -2.30 -8.25
C ALA A 117 4.29 -2.04 -8.32
N LEU A 118 3.52 -2.82 -7.57
CA LEU A 118 2.11 -2.54 -7.27
C LEU A 118 2.05 -1.82 -5.93
N VAL A 119 1.33 -0.72 -5.86
CA VAL A 119 1.18 0.10 -4.65
C VAL A 119 -0.27 0.06 -4.18
N LEU A 120 -0.48 -0.22 -2.89
CA LEU A 120 -1.78 -0.21 -2.23
C LEU A 120 -1.74 0.75 -1.04
N ASN A 121 -2.67 1.71 -0.98
CA ASN A 121 -2.87 2.52 0.22
C ASN A 121 -3.87 1.83 1.15
N THR A 122 -3.53 1.70 2.43
CA THR A 122 -4.43 1.19 3.46
C THR A 122 -4.57 2.20 4.61
N PRO A 123 -5.66 2.13 5.39
CA PRO A 123 -5.85 3.06 6.52
C PRO A 123 -4.82 2.85 7.64
N GLY A 124 -4.77 3.81 8.56
CA GLY A 124 -3.78 3.82 9.63
C GLY A 124 -4.03 2.87 10.80
N SER A 125 -5.21 2.27 10.92
CA SER A 125 -5.46 1.29 11.98
C SER A 125 -4.90 -0.08 11.63
N SER A 126 -4.40 -0.81 12.63
CA SER A 126 -3.87 -2.16 12.42
C SER A 126 -4.90 -3.10 11.82
N ARG A 127 -6.11 -3.10 12.37
CA ARG A 127 -7.21 -3.93 11.88
C ARG A 127 -7.63 -3.53 10.46
N GLY A 128 -7.85 -2.24 10.23
CA GLY A 128 -8.30 -1.73 8.94
C GLY A 128 -7.29 -1.98 7.82
N SER A 129 -6.00 -1.80 8.10
CA SER A 129 -4.95 -2.05 7.11
C SER A 129 -4.88 -3.52 6.70
N VAL A 130 -4.97 -4.44 7.66
CA VAL A 130 -4.95 -5.88 7.39
C VAL A 130 -6.22 -6.33 6.65
N GLU A 131 -7.41 -5.87 7.06
CA GLU A 131 -8.66 -6.17 6.36
C GLU A 131 -8.62 -5.72 4.90
N CYS A 132 -8.09 -4.52 4.63
CA CYS A 132 -7.92 -4.01 3.27
C CYS A 132 -7.00 -4.89 2.45
N LEU A 133 -5.85 -5.26 3.00
CA LEU A 133 -4.90 -6.15 2.31
C LEU A 133 -5.55 -7.50 2.00
N GLU A 134 -6.25 -8.10 2.95
CA GLU A 134 -6.92 -9.38 2.78
C GLU A 134 -7.98 -9.36 1.68
N ALA A 135 -8.62 -8.22 1.46
CA ALA A 135 -9.63 -8.06 0.40
C ALA A 135 -9.07 -8.27 -1.02
N VAL A 136 -7.76 -8.10 -1.22
CA VAL A 136 -7.13 -8.13 -2.55
C VAL A 136 -5.95 -9.10 -2.66
N ILE A 137 -5.50 -9.67 -1.56
CA ILE A 137 -4.28 -10.47 -1.52
C ILE A 137 -4.33 -11.71 -2.43
N ASP A 138 -5.50 -12.20 -2.74
CA ASP A 138 -5.71 -13.34 -3.65
C ASP A 138 -5.36 -13.00 -5.10
N VAL A 139 -5.58 -11.76 -5.54
CA VAL A 139 -5.32 -11.33 -6.93
C VAL A 139 -4.00 -10.56 -7.11
N VAL A 140 -3.42 -10.08 -6.01
CA VAL A 140 -2.19 -9.27 -6.03
C VAL A 140 -1.01 -10.03 -6.66
N PRO A 141 -0.74 -11.31 -6.36
CA PRO A 141 0.36 -12.03 -6.99
C PRO A 141 0.27 -12.06 -8.52
N HIS A 142 -0.92 -12.24 -9.06
CA HIS A 142 -1.13 -12.20 -10.52
C HIS A 142 -0.80 -10.81 -11.08
N ALA A 143 -1.31 -9.76 -10.46
CA ALA A 143 -1.02 -8.38 -10.88
C ALA A 143 0.48 -8.08 -10.87
N VAL A 144 1.19 -8.49 -9.81
CA VAL A 144 2.63 -8.28 -9.68
C VAL A 144 3.41 -9.02 -10.80
N ARG A 145 3.02 -10.25 -11.12
CA ARG A 145 3.65 -10.99 -12.24
C ARG A 145 3.48 -10.26 -13.56
N LEU A 146 2.30 -9.75 -13.84
CA LEU A 146 2.02 -9.06 -15.11
C LEU A 146 2.85 -7.78 -15.31
N LEU A 147 3.40 -7.19 -14.25
CA LEU A 147 4.21 -5.97 -14.38
C LEU A 147 5.54 -6.20 -15.11
N VAL A 148 6.02 -7.42 -15.18
CA VAL A 148 7.29 -7.78 -15.83
C VAL A 148 7.17 -8.91 -16.83
N ASP A 149 6.10 -9.70 -16.80
CA ASP A 149 5.93 -10.90 -17.62
C ASP A 149 4.60 -10.88 -18.37
N ASN A 150 4.67 -10.65 -19.68
CA ASN A 150 3.49 -10.68 -20.55
C ASN A 150 3.02 -12.11 -20.87
N ALA A 151 3.75 -13.13 -20.45
CA ALA A 151 3.42 -14.52 -20.70
C ALA A 151 2.54 -15.14 -19.61
N ASP A 152 2.29 -14.44 -18.49
CA ASP A 152 1.40 -14.94 -17.44
C ASP A 152 -0.05 -14.99 -18.00
N PRO A 153 -0.68 -16.18 -18.05
CA PRO A 153 -2.03 -16.29 -18.59
C PRO A 153 -3.02 -15.53 -17.71
N HIS A 154 -3.90 -14.78 -18.36
CA HIS A 154 -5.00 -14.14 -17.65
C HIS A 154 -5.95 -15.21 -17.09
N PRO A 155 -6.47 -15.02 -15.86
CA PRO A 155 -7.51 -15.90 -15.35
C PRO A 155 -8.74 -15.84 -16.28
N ASP A 156 -9.36 -16.97 -16.51
CA ASP A 156 -10.62 -17.02 -17.23
C ASP A 156 -11.69 -16.28 -16.41
N HIS A 157 -12.33 -15.35 -17.03
CA HIS A 157 -13.43 -14.57 -16.42
C HIS A 157 -14.75 -15.30 -16.51
#